data_734b147ead0735c45018e7e74c7c4058
#
_entry.id   734b147ead0735c45018e7e74c7c4058
#
_cell.length_a   1.000
_cell.length_b   1.000
_cell.length_c   1.000
_cell.angle_alpha   90.00
_cell.angle_beta   90.00
_cell.angle_gamma   90.00
#
_symmetry.space_group_name_H-M   'P 1'
#
loop_
_entity.id
_entity.type
_entity.pdbx_description
1 polymer ?
#
loop_
_entity_poly.entity_id
_entity_poly.type
_entity_poly.pdbx_seq_one_letter_code
_entity_poly.pdbx_strand_id
1 'polypeptide(L)'
;SVGYAYANRNLPDRRLIERTDRMEQRMGIYRISREFTRLDEHIVSAGSNYRKDFRFGTFEPTLKAGAYGEYRTRTYRTRQFQYGWQPDNTLPQGFLFADDVQEDVLTDANYGPDKLYLYEEVNFLNNYGGDQTQLAGYLGINLPLGAFNIYAGARYEYNRHVLKMNTRQFEESLQSTAYGNNDIFPSVNLTYKLNDKQQLRAAYGRSVNRPEFRELSTSVYYDFELGSSVMGNYDLKPAYIDNFDLRYEWYPSAGEQISVAFFYKHFKNPIEWTYTVAGGTDLIYSFMNARGANNYGI
;
A
#
# COMPACT_ATOMS: atom_id res chain seq x y z
N SER A 1 15.98 7.08 14.78
CA SER A 1 16.86 5.92 14.54
C SER A 1 18.26 6.22 15.05
N VAL A 2 18.96 5.19 15.43
CA VAL A 2 20.36 5.25 15.86
C VAL A 2 21.16 4.35 14.95
N GLY A 3 22.15 4.91 14.27
CA GLY A 3 23.06 4.16 13.42
C GLY A 3 24.40 3.90 14.14
N TYR A 4 24.95 2.73 13.93
CA TYR A 4 26.21 2.32 14.50
C TYR A 4 27.22 2.03 13.41
N ALA A 5 28.46 2.49 13.60
CA ALA A 5 29.61 2.11 12.81
C ALA A 5 30.45 1.08 13.57
N TYR A 6 30.69 -0.05 12.94
CA TYR A 6 31.55 -1.08 13.49
C TYR A 6 33.00 -0.79 13.13
N ALA A 7 33.79 -0.41 14.11
CA ALA A 7 35.17 -0.11 13.91
C ALA A 7 36.03 -1.39 14.06
N ASN A 8 36.65 -1.81 13.01
CA ASN A 8 37.49 -3.00 12.95
C ASN A 8 38.89 -2.61 12.43
N ARG A 9 39.90 -3.26 12.94
CA ARG A 9 41.31 -3.06 12.50
C ARG A 9 41.53 -3.16 11.01
N ASN A 10 40.74 -3.99 10.33
CA ASN A 10 40.89 -4.29 8.91
C ASN A 10 40.00 -3.44 8.03
N LEU A 11 39.19 -2.56 8.60
CA LEU A 11 38.23 -1.73 7.86
C LEU A 11 38.65 -0.26 7.88
N PRO A 12 38.39 0.51 6.83
CA PRO A 12 38.62 1.95 6.81
C PRO A 12 37.97 2.70 7.96
N ASP A 13 36.79 2.25 8.42
CA ASP A 13 36.06 2.88 9.52
C ASP A 13 36.77 2.81 10.84
N ARG A 14 37.68 1.91 10.99
CA ARG A 14 38.62 1.90 12.09
C ARG A 14 39.36 3.23 12.25
N ARG A 15 39.59 3.95 11.18
CA ARG A 15 40.22 5.27 11.18
C ARG A 15 39.38 6.29 11.95
N LEU A 16 38.10 6.03 12.11
CA LEU A 16 37.19 6.85 12.91
C LEU A 16 37.56 6.81 14.39
N ILE A 17 38.25 5.76 14.80
CA ILE A 17 38.71 5.53 16.18
C ILE A 17 40.21 5.68 16.30
N GLU A 18 40.97 5.80 15.21
CA GLU A 18 42.44 5.86 15.16
C GLU A 18 43.08 7.05 15.86
N ARG A 19 42.31 7.90 16.48
CA ARG A 19 42.85 8.95 17.31
C ARG A 19 43.28 8.48 18.69
N THR A 20 42.98 7.24 19.02
CA THR A 20 43.59 6.57 20.16
C THR A 20 44.57 5.56 19.61
N ASP A 21 45.78 5.54 20.07
CA ASP A 21 46.83 4.57 19.71
C ASP A 21 46.43 3.10 19.97
N ARG A 22 45.19 2.87 20.32
CA ARG A 22 44.61 1.57 20.60
C ARG A 22 43.66 1.16 19.49
N MET A 23 44.05 0.14 18.77
CA MET A 23 43.22 -0.50 17.77
C MET A 23 42.23 -1.48 18.39
N GLU A 24 41.18 -0.96 18.96
CA GLU A 24 40.09 -1.76 19.51
C GLU A 24 39.01 -2.00 18.46
N GLN A 25 38.40 -3.18 18.46
CA GLN A 25 37.15 -3.43 17.75
C GLN A 25 36.03 -2.95 18.64
N ARG A 26 35.41 -1.83 18.28
CA ARG A 26 34.26 -1.29 19.01
C ARG A 26 33.21 -0.84 17.99
N MET A 27 31.97 -0.92 18.41
CA MET A 27 30.84 -0.38 17.67
C MET A 27 30.56 1.03 18.20
N GLY A 28 30.69 2.03 17.33
CA GLY A 28 30.43 3.41 17.71
C GLY A 28 29.12 3.92 17.13
N ILE A 29 28.49 4.85 17.83
CA ILE A 29 27.31 5.56 17.35
C ILE A 29 27.77 6.61 16.36
N TYR A 30 27.40 6.47 15.08
CA TYR A 30 27.75 7.43 14.04
C TYR A 30 26.57 8.28 13.59
N ARG A 31 25.34 7.84 13.87
CA ARG A 31 24.14 8.54 13.47
C ARG A 31 23.03 8.37 14.51
N ILE A 32 22.48 9.49 14.96
CA ILE A 32 21.24 9.54 15.72
C ILE A 32 20.28 10.43 14.94
N SER A 33 19.12 9.91 14.57
CA SER A 33 18.13 10.68 13.82
C SER A 33 16.72 10.41 14.30
N ARG A 34 15.86 11.42 14.12
CA ARG A 34 14.43 11.31 14.39
C ARG A 34 13.64 11.79 13.17
N GLU A 35 12.74 10.95 12.71
CA GLU A 35 11.84 11.26 11.62
C GLU A 35 10.43 11.51 12.17
N PHE A 36 9.81 12.57 11.67
CA PHE A 36 8.42 12.93 11.93
C PHE A 36 7.65 12.80 10.62
N THR A 37 6.65 11.96 10.62
CA THR A 37 5.77 11.73 9.48
C THR A 37 4.38 12.28 9.77
N ARG A 38 3.83 13.02 8.82
CA ARG A 38 2.46 13.50 8.87
C ARG A 38 1.71 13.11 7.61
N LEU A 39 0.57 12.44 7.79
CA LEU A 39 -0.37 12.11 6.75
C LEU A 39 -1.72 12.75 7.06
N ASP A 40 -2.18 13.60 6.14
CA ASP A 40 -3.51 14.18 6.18
C ASP A 40 -4.31 13.63 4.99
N GLU A 41 -5.48 13.04 5.26
CA GLU A 41 -6.35 12.50 4.23
C GLU A 41 -7.79 12.90 4.47
N HIS A 42 -8.47 13.33 3.42
CA HIS A 42 -9.88 13.66 3.43
C HIS A 42 -10.59 12.87 2.34
N ILE A 43 -11.70 12.23 2.71
CA ILE A 43 -12.53 11.45 1.81
C ILE A 43 -13.96 11.97 1.94
N VAL A 44 -14.56 12.31 0.80
CA VAL A 44 -15.98 12.65 0.72
C VAL A 44 -16.63 11.72 -0.28
N SER A 45 -17.66 11.00 0.13
CA SER A 45 -18.37 10.08 -0.74
C SER A 45 -19.88 10.19 -0.57
N ALA A 46 -20.60 9.93 -1.66
CA ALA A 46 -22.04 9.84 -1.68
C ALA A 46 -22.49 8.72 -2.61
N GLY A 47 -23.57 8.05 -2.24
CA GLY A 47 -24.15 6.99 -3.06
C GLY A 47 -25.66 6.94 -2.94
N SER A 48 -26.29 6.48 -4.02
CA SER A 48 -27.73 6.20 -4.05
C SER A 48 -28.01 4.84 -4.64
N ASN A 49 -29.02 4.16 -4.12
CA ASN A 49 -29.45 2.87 -4.59
C ASN A 49 -30.98 2.90 -4.79
N TYR A 50 -31.39 2.34 -5.90
CA TYR A 50 -32.79 2.19 -6.27
C TYR A 50 -33.11 0.71 -6.50
N ARG A 51 -34.24 0.25 -5.98
CA ARG A 51 -34.79 -1.08 -6.19
C ARG A 51 -36.25 -0.98 -6.59
N LYS A 52 -36.63 -1.73 -7.61
CA LYS A 52 -37.99 -1.86 -8.08
C LYS A 52 -38.34 -3.33 -8.31
N ASP A 53 -39.34 -3.80 -7.59
CA ASP A 53 -39.90 -5.12 -7.80
C ASP A 53 -41.07 -4.99 -8.78
N PHE A 54 -41.14 -5.86 -9.79
CA PHE A 54 -42.19 -5.95 -10.78
C PHE A 54 -42.96 -7.25 -10.54
N ARG A 55 -44.23 -7.27 -10.93
CA ARG A 55 -45.10 -8.45 -10.84
C ARG A 55 -45.81 -8.70 -12.17
N PHE A 56 -45.52 -9.87 -12.75
CA PHE A 56 -46.10 -10.34 -14.00
C PHE A 56 -46.70 -11.74 -13.74
N GLY A 57 -47.82 -11.82 -13.03
CA GLY A 57 -48.36 -13.08 -12.56
C GLY A 57 -47.45 -13.71 -11.48
N THR A 58 -46.93 -14.89 -11.78
CA THR A 58 -45.99 -15.62 -10.91
C THR A 58 -44.52 -15.22 -11.09
N PHE A 59 -44.24 -14.38 -12.08
CA PHE A 59 -42.89 -13.89 -12.38
C PHE A 59 -42.65 -12.51 -11.73
N GLU A 60 -41.73 -12.44 -10.77
CA GLU A 60 -41.44 -11.24 -9.98
C GLU A 60 -40.00 -10.79 -10.14
N PRO A 61 -39.58 -10.18 -11.26
CA PRO A 61 -38.26 -9.68 -11.43
C PRO A 61 -38.00 -8.42 -10.61
N THR A 62 -36.75 -8.27 -10.14
CA THR A 62 -36.31 -7.09 -9.41
C THR A 62 -35.24 -6.33 -10.17
N LEU A 63 -35.47 -5.06 -10.45
CA LEU A 63 -34.47 -4.14 -11.00
C LEU A 63 -33.72 -3.46 -9.85
N LYS A 64 -32.40 -3.36 -9.99
CA LYS A 64 -31.53 -2.60 -9.10
C LYS A 64 -30.67 -1.65 -9.90
N ALA A 65 -30.59 -0.41 -9.46
CA ALA A 65 -29.71 0.61 -10.06
C ALA A 65 -29.11 1.47 -8.95
N GLY A 66 -27.98 2.09 -9.23
CA GLY A 66 -27.40 3.02 -8.27
C GLY A 66 -26.26 3.81 -8.88
N ALA A 67 -25.89 4.87 -8.15
CA ALA A 67 -24.78 5.72 -8.48
C ALA A 67 -23.90 5.93 -7.23
N TYR A 68 -22.62 6.18 -7.44
CA TYR A 68 -21.63 6.43 -6.40
C TYR A 68 -20.64 7.46 -6.88
N GLY A 69 -20.24 8.36 -6.00
CA GLY A 69 -19.17 9.31 -6.23
C GLY A 69 -18.30 9.42 -4.99
N GLU A 70 -16.97 9.48 -5.20
CA GLU A 70 -15.98 9.70 -4.16
C GLU A 70 -14.91 10.65 -4.64
N TYR A 71 -14.52 11.54 -3.77
CA TYR A 71 -13.32 12.36 -3.91
C TYR A 71 -12.44 12.17 -2.68
N ARG A 72 -11.17 11.87 -2.91
CA ARG A 72 -10.16 11.63 -1.89
C ARG A 72 -8.97 12.53 -2.16
N THR A 73 -8.50 13.22 -1.15
CA THR A 73 -7.25 13.99 -1.21
C THR A 73 -6.33 13.57 -0.09
N ARG A 74 -5.04 13.47 -0.38
CA ARG A 74 -4.00 13.04 0.56
C ARG A 74 -2.78 13.93 0.45
N THR A 75 -2.21 14.26 1.60
CA THR A 75 -0.91 14.92 1.71
C THR A 75 -0.04 14.13 2.69
N TYR A 76 1.16 13.80 2.27
CA TYR A 76 2.17 13.10 3.06
C TYR A 76 3.42 13.94 3.13
N ARG A 77 3.90 14.18 4.34
CA ARG A 77 5.10 14.98 4.62
C ARG A 77 5.96 14.30 5.66
N THR A 78 7.27 14.36 5.44
CA THR A 78 8.28 13.91 6.41
C THR A 78 9.23 15.05 6.74
N ARG A 79 9.72 15.05 7.96
CA ARG A 79 10.82 15.89 8.41
C ARG A 79 11.78 15.01 9.20
N GLN A 80 13.06 15.06 8.84
CA GLN A 80 14.09 14.28 9.51
C GLN A 80 15.08 15.21 10.17
N PHE A 81 15.29 15.00 11.48
CA PHE A 81 16.28 15.71 12.25
C PHE A 81 17.41 14.75 12.59
N GLN A 82 18.64 15.23 12.46
CA GLN A 82 19.83 14.46 12.80
C GLN A 82 20.68 15.20 13.80
N TYR A 83 21.34 14.44 14.65
CA TYR A 83 22.41 14.92 15.50
C TYR A 83 23.73 14.67 14.79
N GLY A 84 24.43 15.74 14.47
CA GLY A 84 25.77 15.74 13.91
C GLY A 84 26.81 16.14 14.95
N TRP A 85 28.05 15.78 14.69
CA TRP A 85 29.15 16.10 15.61
C TRP A 85 29.89 17.37 15.24
N GLN A 86 29.92 17.71 13.96
CA GLN A 86 30.52 18.93 13.46
C GLN A 86 29.82 19.37 12.15
N PRO A 87 29.83 20.67 11.81
CA PRO A 87 29.17 21.16 10.61
C PRO A 87 29.71 20.56 9.30
N ASP A 88 30.95 20.12 9.27
CA ASP A 88 31.63 19.52 8.12
C ASP A 88 31.56 17.98 8.11
N ASN A 89 30.76 17.40 9.00
CA ASN A 89 30.67 15.94 9.19
C ASN A 89 32.00 15.24 9.48
N THR A 90 33.02 15.97 9.86
CA THR A 90 34.22 15.34 10.36
C THR A 90 33.97 14.78 11.75
N LEU A 91 34.57 13.65 12.05
CA LEU A 91 34.41 13.03 13.37
C LEU A 91 35.08 13.88 14.44
N PRO A 92 34.38 14.16 15.54
CA PRO A 92 34.93 14.93 16.63
C PRO A 92 36.04 14.13 17.36
N GLN A 93 36.80 14.86 18.12
CA GLN A 93 37.64 14.23 19.15
C GLN A 93 36.69 13.65 20.23
N GLY A 94 36.68 12.35 20.39
CA GLY A 94 35.77 11.70 21.33
C GLY A 94 34.54 11.11 20.66
N PHE A 95 34.80 10.21 19.73
CA PHE A 95 33.76 9.37 19.18
C PHE A 95 33.09 8.55 20.28
N LEU A 96 31.75 8.59 20.33
CA LEU A 96 30.99 7.84 21.31
C LEU A 96 30.81 6.39 20.88
N PHE A 97 31.04 5.49 21.77
CA PHE A 97 31.00 4.06 21.49
C PHE A 97 29.65 3.45 21.87
N ALA A 98 29.41 2.25 21.40
CA ALA A 98 28.17 1.53 21.65
C ALA A 98 27.91 1.19 23.12
N ASP A 99 28.91 1.30 23.96
CA ASP A 99 28.76 1.15 25.41
C ASP A 99 27.99 2.34 26.02
N ASP A 100 27.98 3.50 25.32
CA ASP A 100 27.26 4.67 25.74
C ASP A 100 25.79 4.51 25.37
N VAL A 101 24.88 4.55 26.31
CA VAL A 101 23.45 4.55 26.05
C VAL A 101 23.02 5.90 25.48
N GLN A 102 21.96 5.89 24.66
CA GLN A 102 21.48 7.08 23.95
C GLN A 102 21.20 8.26 24.90
N GLU A 103 20.72 7.97 26.11
CA GLU A 103 20.41 8.97 27.12
C GLU A 103 21.68 9.69 27.65
N ASP A 104 22.80 8.96 27.71
CA ASP A 104 24.08 9.53 28.09
C ASP A 104 24.72 10.35 26.97
N VAL A 105 24.43 10.03 25.74
CA VAL A 105 24.90 10.75 24.55
C VAL A 105 24.16 12.08 24.37
N LEU A 106 22.84 12.09 24.54
CA LEU A 106 21.98 13.26 24.35
C LEU A 106 21.82 14.12 25.62
N THR A 107 22.91 14.42 26.26
CA THR A 107 22.95 15.30 27.47
C THR A 107 23.40 16.70 27.07
N ASP A 108 23.02 17.71 27.88
CA ASP A 108 23.39 19.12 27.66
C ASP A 108 24.91 19.32 27.59
N ALA A 109 25.66 18.50 28.30
CA ALA A 109 27.13 18.54 28.29
C ALA A 109 27.75 18.19 26.93
N ASN A 110 27.03 17.45 26.12
CA ASN A 110 27.48 17.00 24.81
C ASN A 110 27.08 17.93 23.66
N TYR A 111 26.34 19.01 23.91
CA TYR A 111 25.98 20.01 22.91
C TYR A 111 26.97 21.21 22.97
N GLY A 112 27.34 21.72 21.80
CA GLY A 112 28.19 22.88 21.68
C GLY A 112 28.87 23.02 20.33
N PRO A 113 29.68 24.07 20.12
CA PRO A 113 30.32 24.37 18.83
C PRO A 113 31.17 23.24 18.24
N ASP A 114 31.88 22.51 19.11
CA ASP A 114 32.73 21.37 18.70
C ASP A 114 32.19 20.02 19.17
N LYS A 115 30.89 19.95 19.43
CA LYS A 115 30.19 18.78 19.94
C LYS A 115 29.00 18.45 19.09
N LEU A 116 27.95 17.88 19.72
CA LEU A 116 26.68 17.59 19.07
C LEU A 116 25.96 18.87 18.66
N TYR A 117 25.40 18.87 17.48
CA TYR A 117 24.46 19.87 17.02
C TYR A 117 23.26 19.20 16.34
N LEU A 118 22.12 19.85 16.39
CA LEU A 118 20.89 19.37 15.73
C LEU A 118 20.70 20.11 14.41
N TYR A 119 20.44 19.35 13.34
CA TYR A 119 20.10 19.93 12.05
C TYR A 119 18.95 19.18 11.38
N GLU A 120 18.24 19.84 10.51
CA GLU A 120 17.20 19.21 9.68
C GLU A 120 17.82 18.72 8.38
N GLU A 121 17.68 17.43 8.11
CA GLU A 121 18.01 16.86 6.80
C GLU A 121 16.82 17.07 5.87
N VAL A 122 16.91 18.12 5.05
CA VAL A 122 15.83 18.49 4.11
C VAL A 122 15.80 17.51 2.94
N ASN A 123 14.66 16.82 2.77
CA ASN A 123 14.41 15.95 1.62
C ASN A 123 12.95 16.04 1.17
N PHE A 124 12.67 16.98 0.26
CA PHE A 124 11.34 17.16 -0.31
C PHE A 124 10.89 15.99 -1.20
N LEU A 125 11.82 15.17 -1.74
CA LEU A 125 11.48 14.01 -2.56
C LEU A 125 10.65 12.97 -1.79
N ASN A 126 10.74 12.95 -0.46
CA ASN A 126 9.95 12.07 0.38
C ASN A 126 8.54 12.60 0.69
N ASN A 127 8.21 13.79 0.19
CA ASN A 127 6.89 14.40 0.35
C ASN A 127 6.07 14.21 -0.93
N TYR A 128 4.82 13.79 -0.78
CA TYR A 128 3.91 13.67 -1.91
C TYR A 128 2.48 14.07 -1.53
N GLY A 129 1.70 14.38 -2.54
CA GLY A 129 0.26 14.58 -2.44
C GLY A 129 -0.48 13.77 -3.50
N GLY A 130 -1.76 13.61 -3.33
CA GLY A 130 -2.57 12.91 -4.31
C GLY A 130 -4.05 13.26 -4.19
N ASP A 131 -4.71 13.27 -5.34
CA ASP A 131 -6.15 13.40 -5.45
C ASP A 131 -6.70 12.23 -6.23
N GLN A 132 -7.81 11.67 -5.79
CA GLN A 132 -8.54 10.61 -6.49
C GLN A 132 -10.00 11.01 -6.64
N THR A 133 -10.52 10.85 -7.85
CA THR A 133 -11.93 10.98 -8.14
C THR A 133 -12.44 9.65 -8.67
N GLN A 134 -13.48 9.11 -8.05
CA GLN A 134 -14.16 7.90 -8.51
C GLN A 134 -15.64 8.20 -8.70
N LEU A 135 -16.15 7.91 -9.89
CA LEU A 135 -17.57 7.97 -10.21
C LEU A 135 -18.01 6.60 -10.73
N ALA A 136 -19.17 6.15 -10.29
CA ALA A 136 -19.68 4.87 -10.72
C ALA A 136 -21.21 4.87 -10.83
N GLY A 137 -21.69 4.03 -11.75
CA GLY A 137 -23.11 3.70 -11.88
C GLY A 137 -23.26 2.21 -12.14
N TYR A 138 -24.32 1.62 -11.63
CA TYR A 138 -24.62 0.22 -11.87
C TYR A 138 -26.07 -0.02 -12.22
N LEU A 139 -26.30 -1.08 -12.98
CA LEU A 139 -27.61 -1.63 -13.30
C LEU A 139 -27.55 -3.14 -13.15
N GLY A 140 -28.58 -3.73 -12.55
CA GLY A 140 -28.70 -5.17 -12.37
C GLY A 140 -30.16 -5.61 -12.30
N ILE A 141 -30.40 -6.84 -12.72
CA ILE A 141 -31.71 -7.46 -12.69
C ILE A 141 -31.64 -8.83 -12.01
N ASN A 142 -32.61 -9.11 -11.17
CA ASN A 142 -32.82 -10.43 -10.59
C ASN A 142 -34.06 -11.07 -11.22
N LEU A 143 -33.90 -12.26 -11.75
CA LEU A 143 -34.91 -13.01 -12.50
C LEU A 143 -35.20 -14.34 -11.80
N PRO A 144 -36.29 -14.45 -11.02
CA PRO A 144 -36.75 -15.71 -10.46
C PRO A 144 -37.49 -16.51 -11.56
N LEU A 145 -36.89 -17.62 -12.02
CA LEU A 145 -37.39 -18.45 -13.12
C LEU A 145 -37.61 -19.89 -12.64
N GLY A 146 -38.63 -20.11 -11.83
CA GLY A 146 -38.96 -21.42 -11.26
C GLY A 146 -37.84 -21.93 -10.34
N ALA A 147 -37.15 -23.02 -10.73
CA ALA A 147 -36.04 -23.56 -9.98
C ALA A 147 -34.75 -22.71 -10.09
N PHE A 148 -34.69 -21.78 -11.04
CA PHE A 148 -33.55 -20.90 -11.24
C PHE A 148 -33.82 -19.51 -10.68
N ASN A 149 -32.79 -18.92 -10.07
CA ASN A 149 -32.74 -17.50 -9.77
C ASN A 149 -31.46 -16.92 -10.37
N ILE A 150 -31.62 -15.98 -11.28
CA ILE A 150 -30.50 -15.39 -12.02
C ILE A 150 -30.42 -13.92 -11.66
N TYR A 151 -29.28 -13.51 -11.12
CA TYR A 151 -28.91 -12.10 -11.04
C TYR A 151 -27.87 -11.79 -12.10
N ALA A 152 -28.10 -10.77 -12.90
CA ALA A 152 -27.12 -10.24 -13.84
C ALA A 152 -27.05 -8.73 -13.74
N GLY A 153 -25.85 -8.19 -13.80
CA GLY A 153 -25.65 -6.75 -13.72
C GLY A 153 -24.29 -6.33 -14.21
N ALA A 154 -24.13 -5.04 -14.38
CA ALA A 154 -22.86 -4.41 -14.67
C ALA A 154 -22.71 -3.10 -13.92
N ARG A 155 -21.48 -2.80 -13.50
CA ARG A 155 -21.08 -1.54 -12.92
C ARG A 155 -20.06 -0.88 -13.83
N TYR A 156 -20.30 0.37 -14.19
CA TYR A 156 -19.33 1.24 -14.85
C TYR A 156 -18.64 2.09 -13.80
N GLU A 157 -17.31 2.24 -13.91
CA GLU A 157 -16.52 3.12 -13.06
C GLU A 157 -15.60 4.01 -13.90
N TYR A 158 -15.65 5.30 -13.61
CA TYR A 158 -14.62 6.26 -13.96
C TYR A 158 -13.73 6.47 -12.74
N ASN A 159 -12.42 6.32 -12.90
CA ASN A 159 -11.46 6.60 -11.85
C ASN A 159 -10.33 7.46 -12.40
N ARG A 160 -9.98 8.52 -11.67
CA ARG A 160 -8.87 9.41 -12.00
C ARG A 160 -8.02 9.64 -10.76
N HIS A 161 -6.73 9.37 -10.89
CA HIS A 161 -5.72 9.69 -9.91
C HIS A 161 -4.85 10.84 -10.38
N VAL A 162 -4.52 11.75 -9.49
CA VAL A 162 -3.52 12.80 -9.68
C VAL A 162 -2.49 12.63 -8.58
N LEU A 163 -1.26 12.32 -8.95
CA LEU A 163 -0.15 12.21 -8.03
C LEU A 163 0.70 13.48 -8.15
N LYS A 164 1.04 14.07 -7.00
CA LYS A 164 1.86 15.29 -6.88
C LYS A 164 3.14 14.92 -6.15
N MET A 165 4.27 14.98 -6.83
CA MET A 165 5.58 14.60 -6.29
C MET A 165 6.57 15.73 -6.48
N ASN A 166 7.50 15.89 -5.53
CA ASN A 166 8.62 16.78 -5.69
C ASN A 166 9.69 16.15 -6.59
N THR A 167 10.31 16.98 -7.42
CA THR A 167 11.37 16.56 -8.34
C THR A 167 12.76 16.99 -7.89
N ARG A 168 12.83 17.79 -6.81
CA ARG A 168 14.06 18.29 -6.22
C ARG A 168 14.12 17.99 -4.73
N GLN A 169 15.34 17.71 -4.24
CA GLN A 169 15.54 17.32 -2.85
C GLN A 169 15.44 18.51 -1.89
N PHE A 170 16.00 19.65 -2.23
CA PHE A 170 16.23 20.74 -1.30
C PHE A 170 15.24 21.91 -1.46
N GLU A 171 14.32 21.82 -2.41
CA GLU A 171 13.27 22.82 -2.61
C GLU A 171 11.94 22.16 -2.99
N GLU A 172 10.84 22.83 -2.63
CA GLU A 172 9.52 22.36 -3.03
C GLU A 172 9.32 22.56 -4.53
N SER A 173 9.14 21.47 -5.27
CA SER A 173 9.10 21.45 -6.73
C SER A 173 8.04 20.47 -7.24
N LEU A 174 6.82 20.62 -6.71
CA LEU A 174 5.70 19.73 -6.99
C LEU A 174 5.36 19.67 -8.48
N GLN A 175 5.40 18.48 -9.04
CA GLN A 175 4.88 18.15 -10.35
C GLN A 175 3.70 17.19 -10.23
N SER A 176 2.69 17.40 -11.06
CA SER A 176 1.47 16.58 -11.05
C SER A 176 1.44 15.66 -12.26
N THR A 177 1.24 14.38 -12.01
CA THR A 177 0.97 13.37 -13.04
C THR A 177 -0.42 12.80 -12.82
N ALA A 178 -1.24 12.75 -13.87
CA ALA A 178 -2.59 12.21 -13.80
C ALA A 178 -2.73 10.98 -14.69
N TYR A 179 -3.43 9.98 -14.21
CA TYR A 179 -3.89 8.85 -15.00
C TYR A 179 -5.33 8.53 -14.64
N GLY A 180 -6.06 7.94 -15.57
CA GLY A 180 -7.46 7.60 -15.39
C GLY A 180 -7.84 6.35 -16.16
N ASN A 181 -8.84 5.65 -15.66
CA ASN A 181 -9.40 4.45 -16.25
C ASN A 181 -10.93 4.55 -16.32
N ASN A 182 -11.47 3.92 -17.36
CA ASN A 182 -12.90 3.68 -17.53
C ASN A 182 -13.09 2.17 -17.60
N ASP A 183 -13.81 1.61 -16.65
CA ASP A 183 -13.90 0.17 -16.48
C ASP A 183 -15.36 -0.27 -16.42
N ILE A 184 -15.63 -1.48 -16.92
CA ILE A 184 -16.93 -2.16 -16.78
C ILE A 184 -16.68 -3.44 -15.97
N PHE A 185 -17.48 -3.61 -14.93
CA PHE A 185 -17.46 -4.76 -14.04
C PHE A 185 -18.75 -5.54 -14.16
N PRO A 186 -18.80 -6.58 -15.02
CA PRO A 186 -19.94 -7.47 -15.11
C PRO A 186 -20.01 -8.39 -13.90
N SER A 187 -21.22 -8.77 -13.51
CA SER A 187 -21.50 -9.74 -12.46
C SER A 187 -22.71 -10.58 -12.81
N VAL A 188 -22.57 -11.89 -12.67
CA VAL A 188 -23.67 -12.86 -12.86
C VAL A 188 -23.66 -13.83 -11.69
N ASN A 189 -24.84 -14.06 -11.11
CA ASN A 189 -25.03 -15.08 -10.08
C ASN A 189 -26.21 -15.95 -10.49
N LEU A 190 -26.00 -17.24 -10.51
CA LEU A 190 -26.99 -18.26 -10.80
C LEU A 190 -27.20 -19.12 -9.56
N THR A 191 -28.45 -19.25 -9.13
CA THR A 191 -28.85 -20.24 -8.14
C THR A 191 -29.80 -21.21 -8.80
N TYR A 192 -29.51 -22.50 -8.70
CA TYR A 192 -30.38 -23.58 -9.17
C TYR A 192 -30.80 -24.46 -7.97
N LYS A 193 -32.08 -24.45 -7.67
CA LYS A 193 -32.71 -25.30 -6.66
C LYS A 193 -32.93 -26.69 -7.26
N LEU A 194 -32.13 -27.67 -6.79
CA LEU A 194 -32.28 -29.08 -7.17
C LEU A 194 -33.56 -29.67 -6.56
N ASN A 195 -33.83 -29.29 -5.32
CA ASN A 195 -35.04 -29.57 -4.54
C ASN A 195 -35.10 -28.62 -3.36
N ASP A 196 -36.08 -28.82 -2.43
CA ASP A 196 -36.28 -27.94 -1.27
C ASP A 196 -35.10 -27.93 -0.28
N LYS A 197 -34.21 -28.91 -0.37
CA LYS A 197 -33.07 -29.08 0.56
C LYS A 197 -31.71 -28.91 -0.11
N GLN A 198 -31.65 -28.76 -1.41
CA GLN A 198 -30.38 -28.76 -2.14
C GLN A 198 -30.37 -27.68 -3.22
N GLN A 199 -29.24 -26.98 -3.31
CA GLN A 199 -29.04 -26.00 -4.38
C GLN A 199 -27.59 -25.94 -4.85
N LEU A 200 -27.43 -25.54 -6.10
CA LEU A 200 -26.16 -25.17 -6.71
C LEU A 200 -26.15 -23.65 -6.92
N ARG A 201 -25.00 -23.05 -6.64
CA ARG A 201 -24.75 -21.64 -6.98
C ARG A 201 -23.52 -21.53 -7.84
N ALA A 202 -23.61 -20.74 -8.90
CA ALA A 202 -22.48 -20.35 -9.71
C ALA A 202 -22.41 -18.82 -9.75
N ALA A 203 -21.22 -18.26 -9.67
CA ALA A 203 -21.03 -16.83 -9.73
C ALA A 203 -19.84 -16.49 -10.61
N TYR A 204 -19.97 -15.37 -11.32
CA TYR A 204 -18.87 -14.70 -12.00
C TYR A 204 -18.91 -13.22 -11.68
N GLY A 205 -17.76 -12.63 -11.44
CA GLY A 205 -17.64 -11.20 -11.28
C GLY A 205 -16.23 -10.71 -11.55
N ARG A 206 -16.12 -9.58 -12.25
CA ARG A 206 -14.85 -8.87 -12.41
C ARG A 206 -14.71 -7.83 -11.32
N SER A 207 -13.50 -7.72 -10.77
CA SER A 207 -13.10 -6.68 -9.82
C SER A 207 -11.77 -6.06 -10.21
N VAL A 208 -11.39 -4.99 -9.52
CA VAL A 208 -10.13 -4.28 -9.77
C VAL A 208 -9.45 -3.99 -8.43
N ASN A 209 -8.12 -4.14 -8.42
CA ASN A 209 -7.24 -3.59 -7.39
C ASN A 209 -6.42 -2.46 -8.03
N ARG A 210 -6.64 -1.22 -7.57
CA ARG A 210 -5.95 -0.04 -8.06
C ARG A 210 -4.77 0.27 -7.15
N PRO A 211 -3.63 0.71 -7.70
CA PRO A 211 -2.51 1.11 -6.88
C PRO A 211 -2.90 2.23 -5.91
N GLU A 212 -2.43 2.14 -4.69
CA GLU A 212 -2.57 3.18 -3.68
C GLU A 212 -1.55 4.32 -3.92
N PHE A 213 -1.80 5.51 -3.39
CA PHE A 213 -0.89 6.65 -3.52
C PHE A 213 0.53 6.34 -3.06
N ARG A 214 0.69 5.53 -2.01
CA ARG A 214 1.98 5.13 -1.48
C ARG A 214 2.73 4.18 -2.42
N GLU A 215 2.01 3.29 -3.10
CA GLU A 215 2.58 2.36 -4.08
C GLU A 215 3.02 3.06 -5.36
N LEU A 216 2.37 4.19 -5.68
CA LEU A 216 2.70 5.02 -6.84
C LEU A 216 3.79 6.06 -6.55
N SER A 217 3.91 6.53 -5.31
CA SER A 217 4.84 7.58 -4.94
C SER A 217 6.28 7.09 -4.92
N THR A 218 7.18 7.83 -5.54
CA THR A 218 8.62 7.59 -5.47
C THR A 218 9.26 8.02 -4.14
N SER A 219 8.45 8.49 -3.18
CA SER A 219 8.93 8.81 -1.84
C SER A 219 9.47 7.55 -1.17
N VAL A 220 10.64 7.67 -0.56
CA VAL A 220 11.31 6.57 0.13
C VAL A 220 10.98 6.65 1.62
N TYR A 221 10.62 5.51 2.21
CA TYR A 221 10.48 5.38 3.64
C TYR A 221 11.16 4.10 4.14
N TYR A 222 11.56 4.10 5.39
CA TYR A 222 12.16 2.92 6.02
C TYR A 222 11.08 2.09 6.70
N ASP A 223 10.98 0.82 6.35
CA ASP A 223 10.10 -0.14 6.99
C ASP A 223 10.89 -0.92 8.05
N PHE A 224 10.50 -0.75 9.31
CA PHE A 224 11.22 -1.36 10.44
C PHE A 224 10.97 -2.87 10.56
N GLU A 225 9.85 -3.37 10.04
CA GLU A 225 9.55 -4.81 10.02
C GLU A 225 10.38 -5.52 8.93
N LEU A 226 10.50 -4.90 7.76
CA LEU A 226 11.34 -5.40 6.68
C LEU A 226 12.84 -5.11 6.93
N GLY A 227 13.18 -4.17 7.81
CA GLY A 227 14.54 -3.71 8.02
C GLY A 227 15.16 -3.04 6.79
N SER A 228 14.35 -2.48 5.91
CA SER A 228 14.77 -2.00 4.59
C SER A 228 13.96 -0.80 4.13
N SER A 229 14.49 -0.05 3.17
CA SER A 229 13.77 1.04 2.53
C SER A 229 12.76 0.53 1.51
N VAL A 230 11.63 1.23 1.41
CA VAL A 230 10.57 0.96 0.46
C VAL A 230 10.32 2.20 -0.38
N MET A 231 10.18 2.03 -1.70
CA MET A 231 9.90 3.08 -2.66
C MET A 231 8.76 2.63 -3.58
N GLY A 232 7.79 3.49 -3.85
CA GLY A 232 6.71 3.19 -4.78
C GLY A 232 7.18 3.22 -6.25
N ASN A 233 6.26 2.85 -7.14
CA ASN A 233 6.49 2.81 -8.59
C ASN A 233 5.31 3.48 -9.30
N TYR A 234 5.53 4.63 -9.92
CA TYR A 234 4.49 5.39 -10.61
C TYR A 234 3.99 4.74 -11.91
N ASP A 235 4.70 3.72 -12.43
CA ASP A 235 4.32 2.99 -13.65
C ASP A 235 3.30 1.87 -13.39
N LEU A 236 2.87 1.68 -12.13
CA LEU A 236 1.91 0.66 -11.78
C LEU A 236 0.57 0.85 -12.50
N LYS A 237 0.04 -0.27 -12.97
CA LYS A 237 -1.27 -0.38 -13.60
C LYS A 237 -2.25 -1.05 -12.66
N PRO A 238 -3.56 -0.76 -12.80
CA PRO A 238 -4.59 -1.51 -12.09
C PRO A 238 -4.51 -3.01 -12.39
N ALA A 239 -4.71 -3.81 -11.35
CA ALA A 239 -4.86 -5.25 -11.47
C ALA A 239 -6.34 -5.61 -11.62
N TYR A 240 -6.69 -6.37 -12.65
CA TYR A 240 -8.05 -6.87 -12.86
C TYR A 240 -8.14 -8.32 -12.44
N ILE A 241 -9.27 -8.67 -11.82
CA ILE A 241 -9.47 -9.99 -11.25
C ILE A 241 -10.80 -10.53 -11.77
N ASP A 242 -10.74 -11.62 -12.53
CA ASP A 242 -11.91 -12.39 -12.92
C ASP A 242 -12.13 -13.50 -11.88
N ASN A 243 -13.28 -13.46 -11.19
CA ASN A 243 -13.63 -14.37 -10.11
C ASN A 243 -14.73 -15.32 -10.61
N PHE A 244 -14.51 -16.62 -10.38
CA PHE A 244 -15.48 -17.68 -10.67
C PHE A 244 -15.67 -18.51 -9.41
N ASP A 245 -16.90 -18.72 -9.01
CA ASP A 245 -17.28 -19.49 -7.83
C ASP A 245 -18.34 -20.52 -8.20
N LEU A 246 -18.22 -21.74 -7.69
CA LEU A 246 -19.21 -22.79 -7.76
C LEU A 246 -19.40 -23.40 -6.39
N ARG A 247 -20.65 -23.44 -5.92
CA ARG A 247 -20.98 -23.92 -4.58
C ARG A 247 -22.18 -24.84 -4.60
N TYR A 248 -22.05 -26.00 -3.96
CA TYR A 248 -23.15 -26.90 -3.61
C TYR A 248 -23.53 -26.73 -2.14
N GLU A 249 -24.81 -26.65 -1.86
CA GLU A 249 -25.37 -26.53 -0.52
C GLU A 249 -26.46 -27.58 -0.32
N TRP A 250 -26.37 -28.29 0.81
CA TRP A 250 -27.35 -29.25 1.26
C TRP A 250 -27.82 -28.94 2.68
N TYR A 251 -29.12 -28.89 2.88
CA TYR A 251 -29.82 -28.58 4.13
C TYR A 251 -30.61 -29.83 4.56
N PRO A 252 -29.98 -30.84 5.22
CA PRO A 252 -30.62 -32.11 5.59
C PRO A 252 -31.83 -31.91 6.49
N SER A 253 -31.69 -31.06 7.53
CA SER A 253 -32.74 -30.70 8.47
C SER A 253 -32.62 -29.25 8.92
N ALA A 254 -33.60 -28.79 9.72
CA ALA A 254 -33.56 -27.45 10.27
C ALA A 254 -32.32 -27.25 11.17
N GLY A 255 -31.50 -26.23 10.84
CA GLY A 255 -30.27 -25.92 11.56
C GLY A 255 -29.04 -26.67 11.07
N GLU A 256 -29.13 -27.59 10.09
CA GLU A 256 -28.01 -28.31 9.52
C GLU A 256 -27.72 -27.85 8.09
N GLN A 257 -26.45 -27.61 7.81
CA GLN A 257 -25.98 -27.25 6.47
C GLN A 257 -24.64 -27.96 6.18
N ILE A 258 -24.57 -28.55 5.00
CA ILE A 258 -23.30 -29.05 4.40
C ILE A 258 -23.08 -28.27 3.11
N SER A 259 -21.90 -27.69 2.97
CA SER A 259 -21.56 -26.98 1.73
C SER A 259 -20.14 -27.27 1.28
N VAL A 260 -19.97 -27.34 -0.04
CA VAL A 260 -18.68 -27.44 -0.71
C VAL A 260 -18.62 -26.32 -1.75
N ALA A 261 -17.52 -25.58 -1.75
CA ALA A 261 -17.33 -24.48 -2.68
C ALA A 261 -15.98 -24.59 -3.39
N PHE A 262 -15.98 -24.36 -4.70
CA PHE A 262 -14.79 -24.20 -5.51
C PHE A 262 -14.70 -22.75 -5.94
N PHE A 263 -13.49 -22.19 -5.91
CA PHE A 263 -13.24 -20.87 -6.47
C PHE A 263 -12.05 -20.91 -7.44
N TYR A 264 -12.10 -20.04 -8.44
CA TYR A 264 -11.00 -19.76 -9.35
C TYR A 264 -10.92 -18.26 -9.58
N LYS A 265 -9.73 -17.68 -9.40
CA LYS A 265 -9.45 -16.26 -9.63
C LYS A 265 -8.31 -16.13 -10.61
N HIS A 266 -8.53 -15.39 -11.67
CA HIS A 266 -7.50 -15.01 -12.62
C HIS A 266 -7.14 -13.55 -12.46
N PHE A 267 -5.88 -13.26 -12.18
CA PHE A 267 -5.35 -11.92 -12.01
C PHE A 267 -4.60 -11.50 -13.27
N LYS A 268 -4.97 -10.34 -13.79
CA LYS A 268 -4.24 -9.65 -14.86
C LYS A 268 -3.52 -8.46 -14.23
N ASN A 269 -2.19 -8.36 -14.45
CA ASN A 269 -1.32 -7.34 -13.88
C ASN A 269 -1.39 -7.26 -12.32
N PRO A 270 -1.33 -8.36 -11.55
CA PRO A 270 -1.32 -8.25 -10.11
C PRO A 270 -0.14 -7.39 -9.65
N ILE A 271 -0.36 -6.61 -8.60
CA ILE A 271 0.67 -5.79 -7.98
C ILE A 271 1.40 -6.66 -6.97
N GLU A 272 2.70 -6.82 -7.17
CA GLU A 272 3.55 -7.69 -6.36
C GLU A 272 4.74 -6.92 -5.81
N TRP A 273 5.23 -7.36 -4.66
CA TRP A 273 6.47 -6.87 -4.11
C TRP A 273 7.66 -7.27 -4.98
N THR A 274 8.59 -6.35 -5.14
CA THR A 274 9.89 -6.58 -5.78
C THR A 274 10.98 -5.90 -4.97
N TYR A 275 12.23 -6.15 -5.30
CA TYR A 275 13.36 -5.46 -4.68
C TYR A 275 14.50 -5.27 -5.69
N THR A 276 15.26 -4.24 -5.44
CA THR A 276 16.52 -3.96 -6.15
C THR A 276 17.66 -3.84 -5.15
N VAL A 277 18.85 -4.24 -5.57
CA VAL A 277 20.07 -4.05 -4.78
C VAL A 277 20.56 -2.62 -5.04
N ALA A 278 20.55 -1.79 -4.00
CA ALA A 278 20.95 -0.38 -4.11
C ALA A 278 22.45 -0.17 -3.97
N GLY A 279 23.19 -1.18 -3.53
CA GLY A 279 24.64 -1.17 -3.34
C GLY A 279 25.02 -2.05 -2.15
N GLY A 280 26.08 -2.82 -2.26
CA GLY A 280 26.49 -3.74 -1.20
C GLY A 280 25.40 -4.76 -0.86
N THR A 281 24.93 -4.75 0.37
CA THR A 281 23.85 -5.63 0.87
C THR A 281 22.50 -4.90 1.02
N ASP A 282 22.43 -3.62 0.69
CA ASP A 282 21.22 -2.82 0.92
C ASP A 282 20.16 -3.12 -0.14
N LEU A 283 18.99 -3.49 0.33
CA LEU A 283 17.82 -3.75 -0.51
C LEU A 283 16.86 -2.56 -0.45
N ILE A 284 16.35 -2.18 -1.62
CA ILE A 284 15.20 -1.29 -1.72
C ILE A 284 14.03 -2.10 -2.25
N TYR A 285 13.00 -2.22 -1.45
CA TYR A 285 11.73 -2.85 -1.85
C TYR A 285 10.89 -1.87 -2.67
N SER A 286 10.14 -2.41 -3.61
CA SER A 286 9.26 -1.66 -4.48
C SER A 286 8.08 -2.53 -4.92
N PHE A 287 7.27 -2.02 -5.84
CA PHE A 287 6.09 -2.68 -6.39
C PHE A 287 6.22 -2.82 -7.89
N MET A 288 5.70 -3.91 -8.44
CA MET A 288 5.63 -4.13 -9.87
C MET A 288 4.36 -4.89 -10.26
N ASN A 289 3.90 -4.70 -11.49
CA ASN A 289 2.87 -5.57 -12.03
C ASN A 289 3.50 -6.84 -12.59
N ALA A 290 3.12 -7.99 -12.04
CA ALA A 290 3.41 -9.28 -12.66
C ALA A 290 2.50 -9.51 -13.89
N ARG A 291 2.87 -10.43 -14.78
CA ARG A 291 2.11 -10.70 -16.02
C ARG A 291 0.73 -11.27 -15.73
N GLY A 292 0.60 -12.08 -14.72
CA GLY A 292 -0.65 -12.71 -14.31
C GLY A 292 -0.43 -13.72 -13.20
N ALA A 293 -1.51 -14.04 -12.49
CA ALA A 293 -1.54 -15.07 -11.46
C ALA A 293 -2.89 -15.79 -11.47
N ASN A 294 -2.90 -17.02 -10.97
CA ASN A 294 -4.13 -17.77 -10.76
C ASN A 294 -4.18 -18.23 -9.30
N ASN A 295 -5.36 -18.15 -8.70
CA ASN A 295 -5.63 -18.65 -7.36
C ASN A 295 -6.90 -19.50 -7.42
N TYR A 296 -6.83 -20.72 -6.94
CA TYR A 296 -7.97 -21.65 -6.92
C TYR A 296 -7.92 -22.51 -5.68
N GLY A 297 -9.08 -22.95 -5.26
CA GLY A 297 -9.21 -23.78 -4.06
C GLY A 297 -10.61 -24.33 -3.84
N ILE A 298 -10.72 -25.09 -2.78
CA ILE A 298 -11.92 -25.74 -2.32
C ILE A 298 -12.14 -25.44 -0.84
#